data_bafde0e4058b1a5222025b5f22650ec3
#
_entry.id   bafde0e4058b1a5222025b5f22650ec3
#
_cell.length_a   1.000
_cell.length_b   1.000
_cell.length_c   1.000
_cell.angle_alpha   90.00
_cell.angle_beta   90.00
_cell.angle_gamma   90.00
#
_symmetry.space_group_name_H-M   'P 1'
#
loop_
_entity.id
_entity.type
_entity.pdbx_description
1 polymer ?
#
loop_
_entity_poly.entity_id
_entity_poly.type
_entity_poly.pdbx_seq_one_letter_code
_entity_poly.pdbx_strand_id
1 'polypeptide(L)'
;MLRSDAGFQDSDFAALDKGETVVRSLKRDEKREVSICGVIKLQNMPEISLPALVEKLSQRTNKTVMKWGVFGNPPVADDLQTLELEDRDLDEMKKCEVGNCDLKLSADMINRLRNEVNWAAPDHGARAMQLYRQM
;
A
#
# COMPACT_ATOMS: atom_id res chain seq x y z
N MET A 1 -8.47 7.82 -20.09
CA MET A 1 -8.04 7.01 -18.96
C MET A 1 -7.04 5.92 -19.37
N LEU A 2 -7.36 4.74 -19.91
CA LEU A 2 -6.33 3.74 -20.24
C LEU A 2 -5.31 4.22 -21.30
N ARG A 3 -5.76 4.90 -22.37
CA ARG A 3 -4.86 5.45 -23.39
C ARG A 3 -4.04 6.63 -22.88
N SER A 4 -4.67 7.60 -22.25
CA SER A 4 -4.03 8.83 -21.78
C SER A 4 -3.10 8.61 -20.60
N ASP A 5 -3.55 7.85 -19.60
CA ASP A 5 -2.90 7.79 -18.30
C ASP A 5 -1.99 6.57 -18.15
N ALA A 6 -2.34 5.47 -18.81
CA ALA A 6 -1.60 4.21 -18.75
C ALA A 6 -0.89 3.82 -20.06
N GLY A 7 -0.98 4.64 -21.11
CA GLY A 7 -0.26 4.45 -22.37
C GLY A 7 -0.69 3.23 -23.18
N PHE A 8 -1.95 2.77 -23.04
CA PHE A 8 -2.48 1.63 -23.78
C PHE A 8 -2.64 1.98 -25.28
N GLN A 9 -2.22 1.04 -26.12
CA GLN A 9 -2.27 1.14 -27.59
C GLN A 9 -3.34 0.21 -28.18
N ASP A 10 -3.60 0.31 -29.49
CA ASP A 10 -4.61 -0.52 -30.16
C ASP A 10 -4.31 -2.02 -30.06
N SER A 11 -3.03 -2.40 -30.08
CA SER A 11 -2.59 -3.77 -29.84
C SER A 11 -2.96 -4.31 -28.48
N ASP A 12 -2.98 -3.45 -27.44
CA ASP A 12 -3.36 -3.83 -26.08
C ASP A 12 -4.86 -4.11 -26.01
N PHE A 13 -5.66 -3.27 -26.65
CA PHE A 13 -7.11 -3.50 -26.72
C PHE A 13 -7.44 -4.76 -27.50
N ALA A 14 -6.71 -5.05 -28.59
CA ALA A 14 -6.87 -6.29 -29.33
C ALA A 14 -6.50 -7.53 -28.51
N ALA A 15 -5.50 -7.44 -27.62
CA ALA A 15 -5.15 -8.50 -26.69
C ALA A 15 -6.24 -8.69 -25.62
N LEU A 16 -6.77 -7.58 -25.06
CA LEU A 16 -7.89 -7.62 -24.11
C LEU A 16 -9.15 -8.25 -24.72
N ASP A 17 -9.43 -7.98 -26.00
CA ASP A 17 -10.58 -8.58 -26.71
C ASP A 17 -10.43 -10.09 -26.91
N LYS A 18 -9.22 -10.61 -26.89
CA LYS A 18 -8.91 -12.05 -26.88
C LYS A 18 -8.95 -12.66 -25.47
N GLY A 19 -9.20 -11.85 -24.42
CA GLY A 19 -9.19 -12.31 -23.03
C GLY A 19 -7.80 -12.37 -22.40
N GLU A 20 -6.79 -11.79 -23.05
CA GLU A 20 -5.44 -11.71 -22.51
C GLU A 20 -5.36 -10.63 -21.43
N THR A 21 -4.46 -10.81 -20.44
CA THR A 21 -4.16 -9.78 -19.44
C THR A 21 -3.06 -8.87 -19.98
N VAL A 22 -3.29 -7.56 -19.96
CA VAL A 22 -2.29 -6.56 -20.34
C VAL A 22 -1.77 -5.84 -19.12
N VAL A 23 -0.45 -5.79 -18.94
CA VAL A 23 0.23 -5.10 -17.84
C VAL A 23 1.14 -4.03 -18.38
N ARG A 24 1.08 -2.82 -17.82
CA ARG A 24 1.91 -1.67 -18.19
C ARG A 24 2.54 -1.06 -16.95
N SER A 25 3.85 -0.82 -17.02
CA SER A 25 4.54 0.02 -16.05
C SER A 25 4.28 1.48 -16.40
N LEU A 26 3.81 2.26 -15.43
CA LEU A 26 3.52 3.68 -15.63
C LEU A 26 4.78 4.51 -15.33
N LYS A 27 5.05 5.49 -16.19
CA LYS A 27 6.13 6.46 -15.91
C LYS A 27 5.73 7.36 -14.74
N ARG A 28 6.64 7.52 -13.79
CA ARG A 28 6.50 8.41 -12.65
C ARG A 28 7.71 9.30 -12.54
N ASP A 29 7.50 10.52 -12.05
CA ASP A 29 8.58 11.49 -11.85
C ASP A 29 9.42 11.15 -10.63
N GLU A 30 8.83 10.49 -9.64
CA GLU A 30 9.49 10.05 -8.42
C GLU A 30 10.23 8.71 -8.66
N LYS A 31 11.56 8.72 -8.55
CA LYS A 31 12.41 7.54 -8.81
C LYS A 31 12.16 6.36 -7.88
N ARG A 32 11.55 6.60 -6.72
CA ARG A 32 11.23 5.57 -5.73
C ARG A 32 9.79 5.04 -5.85
N GLU A 33 9.02 5.55 -6.80
CA GLU A 33 7.67 5.09 -7.06
C GLU A 33 7.65 4.08 -8.21
N VAL A 34 7.08 2.91 -7.97
CA VAL A 34 6.76 1.93 -9.01
C VAL A 34 5.24 1.89 -9.15
N SER A 35 4.77 2.22 -10.35
CA SER A 35 3.34 2.22 -10.65
C SER A 35 3.05 1.27 -11.80
N ILE A 36 2.14 0.32 -11.59
CA ILE A 36 1.79 -0.71 -12.56
C ILE A 36 0.27 -0.69 -12.78
N CYS A 37 -0.14 -0.71 -14.03
CA CYS A 37 -1.54 -0.86 -14.43
C CYS A 37 -1.73 -2.22 -15.08
N GLY A 38 -2.57 -3.07 -14.48
CA GLY A 38 -3.00 -4.34 -15.05
C GLY A 38 -4.47 -4.28 -15.45
N VAL A 39 -4.81 -4.77 -16.63
CA VAL A 39 -6.18 -4.81 -17.16
C VAL A 39 -6.47 -6.19 -17.72
N ILE A 40 -7.64 -6.69 -17.44
CA ILE A 40 -8.21 -7.89 -18.05
C ILE A 40 -9.67 -7.60 -18.44
N LYS A 41 -10.11 -8.11 -19.61
CA LYS A 41 -11.50 -8.06 -20.02
C LYS A 41 -12.18 -9.39 -19.67
N LEU A 42 -13.12 -9.34 -18.76
CA LEU A 42 -13.92 -10.51 -18.40
C LEU A 42 -15.13 -10.59 -19.33
N GLN A 43 -15.34 -11.77 -19.92
CA GLN A 43 -16.52 -12.04 -20.76
C GLN A 43 -17.54 -12.83 -19.97
N ASN A 44 -18.84 -12.56 -20.21
CA ASN A 44 -19.96 -13.31 -19.65
C ASN A 44 -19.96 -13.41 -18.10
N MET A 45 -19.38 -12.45 -17.43
CA MET A 45 -19.43 -12.38 -15.98
C MET A 45 -20.67 -11.58 -15.54
N PRO A 46 -21.40 -12.04 -14.53
CA PRO A 46 -22.39 -11.21 -13.86
C PRO A 46 -21.69 -9.97 -13.31
N GLU A 47 -22.44 -8.88 -13.18
CA GLU A 47 -21.90 -7.64 -12.59
C GLU A 47 -21.22 -7.96 -11.26
N ILE A 48 -19.88 -7.79 -11.23
CA ILE A 48 -19.11 -8.03 -10.00
C ILE A 48 -19.18 -6.73 -9.19
N SER A 49 -19.83 -6.79 -8.05
CA SER A 49 -19.76 -5.68 -7.13
C SER A 49 -18.32 -5.52 -6.61
N LEU A 50 -17.82 -4.30 -6.60
CA LEU A 50 -16.49 -4.00 -6.05
C LEU A 50 -16.31 -4.54 -4.61
N PRO A 51 -17.28 -4.41 -3.69
CA PRO A 51 -17.21 -5.01 -2.37
C PRO A 51 -16.97 -6.52 -2.38
N ALA A 52 -17.71 -7.28 -3.21
CA ALA A 52 -17.53 -8.72 -3.30
C ALA A 52 -16.17 -9.13 -3.89
N LEU A 53 -15.62 -8.32 -4.81
CA LEU A 53 -14.26 -8.53 -5.32
C LEU A 53 -13.21 -8.29 -4.23
N VAL A 54 -13.33 -7.20 -3.49
CA VAL A 54 -12.44 -6.87 -2.37
C VAL A 54 -12.48 -7.97 -1.32
N GLU A 55 -13.65 -8.46 -0.94
CA GLU A 55 -13.81 -9.58 -0.01
C GLU A 55 -13.09 -10.84 -0.49
N LYS A 56 -13.26 -11.22 -1.76
CA LYS A 56 -12.57 -12.39 -2.33
C LYS A 56 -11.06 -12.21 -2.40
N LEU A 57 -10.57 -11.02 -2.69
CA LEU A 57 -9.13 -10.73 -2.71
C LEU A 57 -8.53 -10.80 -1.31
N SER A 58 -9.26 -10.36 -0.30
CA SER A 58 -8.85 -10.39 1.09
C SER A 58 -8.67 -11.81 1.63
N GLN A 59 -9.52 -12.74 1.18
CA GLN A 59 -9.44 -14.15 1.56
C GLN A 59 -8.22 -14.86 0.93
N ARG A 60 -7.56 -14.24 -0.07
CA ARG A 60 -6.34 -14.74 -0.71
C ARG A 60 -5.07 -14.20 -0.03
N THR A 61 -5.11 -13.99 1.29
CA THR A 61 -3.91 -13.62 2.03
C THR A 61 -2.84 -14.68 1.82
N ASN A 62 -1.73 -14.27 1.24
CA ASN A 62 -0.54 -15.07 1.19
C ASN A 62 0.41 -14.59 2.31
N LYS A 63 1.53 -15.29 2.50
CA LYS A 63 2.53 -14.93 3.54
C LYS A 63 3.09 -13.50 3.41
N THR A 64 2.83 -12.82 2.31
CA THR A 64 3.33 -11.46 2.01
C THR A 64 2.36 -10.37 2.45
N VAL A 65 1.04 -10.66 2.46
CA VAL A 65 0.01 -9.73 2.93
C VAL A 65 -0.48 -10.17 4.28
N MET A 66 0.03 -9.58 5.34
CA MET A 66 -0.29 -9.96 6.72
C MET A 66 -1.62 -9.36 7.19
N LYS A 67 -1.88 -8.13 6.81
CA LYS A 67 -3.12 -7.39 7.14
C LYS A 67 -3.59 -6.58 5.94
N TRP A 68 -4.88 -6.41 5.81
CA TRP A 68 -5.51 -5.54 4.83
C TRP A 68 -6.77 -4.93 5.43
N GLY A 69 -7.20 -3.80 4.90
CA GLY A 69 -8.41 -3.13 5.34
C GLY A 69 -8.86 -2.08 4.33
N VAL A 70 -10.00 -1.48 4.62
CA VAL A 70 -10.59 -0.39 3.83
C VAL A 70 -10.76 0.80 4.75
N PHE A 71 -10.27 1.95 4.31
CA PHE A 71 -10.47 3.20 5.05
C PHE A 71 -11.93 3.63 5.01
N GLY A 72 -12.40 4.20 6.10
CA GLY A 72 -13.68 4.89 6.15
C GLY A 72 -13.71 6.13 5.25
N ASN A 73 -14.87 6.75 5.15
CA ASN A 73 -15.01 8.01 4.40
C ASN A 73 -15.69 9.06 5.28
N PRO A 74 -14.95 10.06 5.80
CA PRO A 74 -13.50 10.31 5.62
C PRO A 74 -12.62 9.27 6.36
N PRO A 75 -11.34 9.06 5.94
CA PRO A 75 -10.41 8.21 6.66
C PRO A 75 -10.14 8.73 8.08
N VAL A 76 -10.04 7.81 9.04
CA VAL A 76 -9.71 8.12 10.44
C VAL A 76 -8.61 7.19 10.95
N ALA A 77 -7.88 7.61 11.98
CA ALA A 77 -6.81 6.80 12.57
C ALA A 77 -7.30 5.43 13.07
N ASP A 78 -8.57 5.34 13.46
CA ASP A 78 -9.19 4.10 13.92
C ASP A 78 -9.31 3.04 12.81
N ASP A 79 -9.30 3.42 11.55
CA ASP A 79 -9.27 2.47 10.42
C ASP A 79 -7.99 1.62 10.42
N LEU A 80 -6.94 2.07 11.11
CA LEU A 80 -5.67 1.39 11.26
C LEU A 80 -5.51 0.61 12.58
N GLN A 81 -6.58 0.43 13.36
CA GLN A 81 -6.51 -0.25 14.67
C GLN A 81 -5.93 -1.67 14.59
N THR A 82 -6.22 -2.38 13.51
CA THR A 82 -5.73 -3.75 13.31
C THR A 82 -4.32 -3.82 12.75
N LEU A 83 -3.71 -2.68 12.39
CA LEU A 83 -2.32 -2.63 11.94
C LEU A 83 -1.40 -2.94 13.11
N GLU A 84 -0.56 -3.95 12.95
CA GLU A 84 0.47 -4.35 13.90
C GLU A 84 1.84 -4.21 13.24
N LEU A 85 2.81 -3.74 14.00
CA LEU A 85 4.21 -3.70 13.62
C LEU A 85 4.91 -4.88 14.30
N GLU A 86 5.78 -5.56 13.58
CA GLU A 86 6.65 -6.59 14.15
C GLU A 86 7.82 -5.93 14.89
N ASP A 87 8.46 -6.68 15.80
CA ASP A 87 9.64 -6.19 16.52
C ASP A 87 10.74 -5.72 15.57
N ARG A 88 10.88 -6.38 14.42
CA ARG A 88 11.79 -5.96 13.36
C ARG A 88 11.48 -4.57 12.82
N ASP A 89 10.21 -4.25 12.60
CA ASP A 89 9.81 -2.93 12.08
C ASP A 89 10.11 -1.84 13.12
N LEU A 90 9.89 -2.13 14.40
CA LEU A 90 10.22 -1.22 15.51
C LEU A 90 11.72 -0.98 15.61
N ASP A 91 12.53 -2.02 15.46
CA ASP A 91 13.99 -1.92 15.45
C ASP A 91 14.50 -1.09 14.27
N GLU A 92 13.91 -1.24 13.08
CA GLU A 92 14.24 -0.43 11.92
C GLU A 92 13.80 1.04 12.12
N MET A 93 12.58 1.29 12.64
CA MET A 93 12.11 2.65 12.95
C MET A 93 13.05 3.39 13.90
N LYS A 94 13.56 2.68 14.93
CA LYS A 94 14.50 3.24 15.89
C LYS A 94 15.83 3.68 15.26
N LYS A 95 16.27 2.98 14.22
CA LYS A 95 17.54 3.24 13.52
C LYS A 95 17.40 4.24 12.39
N CYS A 96 16.17 4.51 11.91
CA CYS A 96 15.94 5.36 10.75
C CYS A 96 16.51 6.77 10.94
N GLU A 97 17.22 7.22 9.92
CA GLU A 97 17.70 8.58 9.74
C GLU A 97 17.20 9.14 8.40
N VAL A 98 17.03 10.45 8.33
CA VAL A 98 16.63 11.10 7.08
C VAL A 98 17.70 10.83 6.00
N GLY A 99 17.28 10.18 4.92
CA GLY A 99 18.18 9.76 3.83
C GLY A 99 18.81 8.37 4.02
N ASN A 100 18.67 7.75 5.19
CA ASN A 100 19.16 6.40 5.48
C ASN A 100 18.13 5.62 6.33
N CYS A 101 17.12 5.06 5.68
CA CYS A 101 16.05 4.31 6.32
C CYS A 101 15.53 3.25 5.36
N ASP A 102 15.49 1.99 5.80
CA ASP A 102 14.98 0.87 4.98
C ASP A 102 13.45 0.91 4.88
N LEU A 103 12.77 1.53 5.83
CA LEU A 103 11.34 1.75 5.80
C LEU A 103 10.96 2.94 4.91
N LYS A 104 9.78 2.89 4.33
CA LYS A 104 9.23 3.97 3.47
C LYS A 104 8.63 5.10 4.31
N LEU A 105 9.45 5.74 5.12
CA LEU A 105 9.08 6.87 5.97
C LEU A 105 9.53 8.19 5.36
N SER A 106 8.69 9.22 5.45
CA SER A 106 9.08 10.58 5.10
C SER A 106 10.05 11.16 6.13
N ALA A 107 10.77 12.22 5.76
CA ALA A 107 11.66 12.91 6.70
C ALA A 107 10.91 13.41 7.94
N ASP A 108 9.68 13.90 7.77
CA ASP A 108 8.83 14.35 8.86
C ASP A 108 8.46 13.21 9.82
N MET A 109 8.03 12.07 9.28
CA MET A 109 7.72 10.86 10.06
C MET A 109 8.94 10.40 10.87
N ILE A 110 10.13 10.37 10.27
CA ILE A 110 11.37 9.99 10.95
C ILE A 110 11.67 10.96 12.10
N ASN A 111 11.56 12.26 11.85
CA ASN A 111 11.81 13.28 12.88
C ASN A 111 10.79 13.16 14.03
N ARG A 112 9.53 12.92 13.74
CA ARG A 112 8.50 12.71 14.76
C ARG A 112 8.79 11.47 15.60
N LEU A 113 9.12 10.32 14.99
CA LEU A 113 9.49 9.09 15.71
C LEU A 113 10.69 9.31 16.64
N ARG A 114 11.70 10.08 16.19
CA ARG A 114 12.88 10.38 17.01
C ARG A 114 12.60 11.32 18.17
N ASN A 115 11.69 12.27 18.00
CA ASN A 115 11.43 13.32 19.00
C ASN A 115 10.31 12.95 19.97
N GLU A 116 9.31 12.18 19.53
CA GLU A 116 8.10 11.90 20.29
C GLU A 116 8.10 10.52 20.97
N VAL A 117 8.98 9.59 20.52
CA VAL A 117 9.09 8.25 21.11
C VAL A 117 10.33 8.15 22.01
N ASN A 118 10.10 7.86 23.30
CA ASN A 118 11.19 7.51 24.20
C ASN A 118 11.57 6.02 23.98
N TRP A 119 12.55 5.78 23.13
CA TRP A 119 12.99 4.43 22.77
C TRP A 119 13.66 3.64 23.91
N ALA A 120 13.95 4.26 25.04
CA ALA A 120 14.45 3.58 26.24
C ALA A 120 13.31 3.14 27.19
N ALA A 121 12.10 3.61 26.97
CA ALA A 121 10.96 3.25 27.79
C ALA A 121 10.43 1.85 27.45
N PRO A 122 9.92 1.09 28.43
CA PRO A 122 9.40 -0.26 28.19
C PRO A 122 8.17 -0.30 27.25
N ASP A 123 7.44 0.79 27.14
CA ASP A 123 6.25 0.96 26.30
C ASP A 123 6.56 1.60 24.92
N HIS A 124 7.84 1.73 24.54
CA HIS A 124 8.24 2.40 23.29
C HIS A 124 7.55 1.81 22.05
N GLY A 125 7.36 0.50 21.99
CA GLY A 125 6.68 -0.14 20.86
C GLY A 125 5.22 0.33 20.70
N ALA A 126 4.47 0.37 21.79
CA ALA A 126 3.09 0.85 21.79
C ALA A 126 3.01 2.34 21.39
N ARG A 127 3.95 3.15 21.86
CA ARG A 127 4.04 4.59 21.51
C ARG A 127 4.41 4.79 20.05
N ALA A 128 5.39 4.05 19.55
CA ALA A 128 5.77 4.10 18.12
C ALA A 128 4.60 3.68 17.22
N MET A 129 3.90 2.60 17.57
CA MET A 129 2.71 2.15 16.86
C MET A 129 1.60 3.22 16.86
N GLN A 130 1.31 3.81 18.02
CA GLN A 130 0.30 4.86 18.12
C GLN A 130 0.65 6.05 17.24
N LEU A 131 1.91 6.49 17.27
CA LEU A 131 2.39 7.60 16.43
C LEU A 131 2.32 7.26 14.94
N TYR A 132 2.74 6.04 14.57
CA TYR A 132 2.70 5.57 13.18
C TYR A 132 1.28 5.57 12.59
N ARG A 133 0.28 5.20 13.38
CA ARG A 133 -1.13 5.23 12.95
C ARG A 133 -1.68 6.65 12.75
N GLN A 134 -1.05 7.67 13.32
CA GLN A 134 -1.45 9.08 13.22
C GLN A 134 -0.75 9.83 12.08
N MET A 135 0.28 9.26 11.51
CA MET A 135 1.07 9.83 10.40
C MET A 135 0.57 9.37 9.05
#